data_c217a9bc223e7212f5dc9ebafc4e3ded
#
_entry.id   c217a9bc223e7212f5dc9ebafc4e3ded
#
_cell.length_a   1.000
_cell.length_b   1.000
_cell.length_c   1.000
_cell.angle_alpha   90.00
_cell.angle_beta   90.00
_cell.angle_gamma   90.00
#
_symmetry.space_group_name_H-M   'P 1'
#
loop_
_entity.id
_entity.type
_entity.pdbx_description
1 polymer ?
#
loop_
_entity_poly.entity_id
_entity_poly.type
_entity_poly.pdbx_seq_one_letter_code
_entity_poly.pdbx_strand_id
1 'polypeptide(L)'
;MGLFDKFKVGLGKSSSDLTDGFKSIFSKKKLDEEVLSEFEDLLISADTGVDVAKELRKDFENFKVDKKLDDHQEILKLIADKMAINLLKYEKDLSLMGNASSSVIVVSGVNGVGKTTTIGKLGKYFKDNSRSVVFGAADTFRAAAIDQLQVWAAKVKVDIIKSEINSDPASVAFKTAEFAKKNQIDIALIDTAGRLQNKKNLMDEYKKIIN
;
A
#
# COMPACT_ATOMS: atom_id res chain seq x y z
N MET A 1 -23.00 11.61 -1.54
CA MET A 1 -22.07 10.74 -0.80
C MET A 1 -20.67 11.01 -1.36
N GLY A 2 -19.83 11.67 -0.57
CA GLY A 2 -18.48 12.04 -0.96
C GLY A 2 -17.57 10.82 -1.10
N LEU A 3 -16.42 11.01 -1.75
CA LEU A 3 -15.40 9.95 -1.88
C LEU A 3 -14.98 9.40 -0.50
N PHE A 4 -14.88 10.29 0.50
CA PHE A 4 -14.59 9.97 1.89
C PHE A 4 -15.65 9.08 2.55
N ASP A 5 -16.95 9.27 2.24
CA ASP A 5 -18.02 8.44 2.83
C ASP A 5 -17.96 7.01 2.29
N LYS A 6 -17.60 6.83 1.02
CA LYS A 6 -17.40 5.50 0.41
C LYS A 6 -16.17 4.78 1.00
N PHE A 7 -15.10 5.52 1.31
CA PHE A 7 -13.94 4.98 2.02
C PHE A 7 -14.30 4.56 3.46
N LYS A 8 -15.05 5.38 4.18
CA LYS A 8 -15.53 5.07 5.54
C LYS A 8 -16.36 3.79 5.59
N VAL A 9 -17.25 3.59 4.63
CA VAL A 9 -18.07 2.37 4.53
C VAL A 9 -17.24 1.14 4.16
N GLY A 10 -16.27 1.28 3.23
CA GLY A 10 -15.41 0.17 2.79
C GLY A 10 -14.41 -0.29 3.86
N LEU A 11 -13.88 0.64 4.66
CA LEU A 11 -12.94 0.35 5.76
C LEU A 11 -13.67 -0.01 7.06
N GLY A 12 -14.99 0.21 7.14
CA GLY A 12 -15.77 0.06 8.35
C GLY A 12 -15.68 -1.33 8.98
N LYS A 13 -15.69 -2.40 8.18
CA LYS A 13 -15.55 -3.77 8.68
C LYS A 13 -14.17 -4.06 9.26
N SER A 14 -13.11 -3.76 8.52
CA SER A 14 -11.73 -4.04 8.97
C SER A 14 -11.32 -3.15 10.16
N SER A 15 -11.85 -1.92 10.24
CA SER A 15 -11.58 -1.04 11.38
C SER A 15 -12.44 -1.38 12.60
N SER A 16 -13.66 -1.96 12.42
CA SER A 16 -14.49 -2.37 13.57
C SER A 16 -13.86 -3.54 14.31
N ASP A 17 -13.36 -4.55 13.61
CA ASP A 17 -12.77 -5.74 14.24
C ASP A 17 -11.52 -5.37 15.07
N LEU A 18 -10.66 -4.48 14.55
CA LEU A 18 -9.54 -3.93 15.30
C LEU A 18 -9.98 -3.07 16.48
N THR A 19 -10.93 -2.16 16.25
CA THR A 19 -11.42 -1.24 17.30
C THR A 19 -12.11 -2.01 18.42
N ASP A 20 -12.90 -3.03 18.09
CA ASP A 20 -13.62 -3.84 19.09
C ASP A 20 -12.65 -4.79 19.82
N GLY A 21 -11.62 -5.30 19.13
CA GLY A 21 -10.51 -6.01 19.76
C GLY A 21 -9.77 -5.12 20.77
N PHE A 22 -9.39 -3.90 20.39
CA PHE A 22 -8.78 -2.94 21.31
C PHE A 22 -9.70 -2.60 22.50
N LYS A 23 -10.99 -2.33 22.27
CA LYS A 23 -11.94 -2.07 23.36
C LYS A 23 -12.04 -3.25 24.33
N SER A 24 -12.06 -4.48 23.81
CA SER A 24 -12.11 -5.69 24.64
C SER A 24 -10.86 -5.83 25.52
N ILE A 25 -9.68 -5.66 24.96
CA ILE A 25 -8.40 -5.76 25.67
C ILE A 25 -8.32 -4.69 26.77
N PHE A 26 -8.65 -3.45 26.45
CA PHE A 26 -8.53 -2.32 27.37
C PHE A 26 -9.74 -2.11 28.29
N SER A 27 -10.80 -2.91 28.16
CA SER A 27 -11.88 -2.96 29.14
C SER A 27 -11.44 -3.59 30.48
N LYS A 28 -10.36 -4.37 30.46
CA LYS A 28 -9.72 -4.93 31.66
C LYS A 28 -9.04 -3.79 32.43
N LYS A 29 -9.43 -3.59 33.70
CA LYS A 29 -9.02 -2.44 34.54
C LYS A 29 -7.53 -2.29 34.89
N LYS A 30 -6.64 -3.18 34.41
CA LYS A 30 -5.19 -3.13 34.66
C LYS A 30 -4.45 -3.46 33.37
N LEU A 31 -3.53 -2.59 33.00
CA LEU A 31 -2.53 -2.86 31.99
C LEU A 31 -1.42 -3.73 32.62
N ASP A 32 -1.63 -5.02 32.68
CA ASP A 32 -0.62 -6.01 33.11
C ASP A 32 0.04 -6.67 31.89
N GLU A 33 0.94 -7.59 32.15
CA GLU A 33 1.70 -8.28 31.11
C GLU A 33 0.77 -9.11 30.19
N GLU A 34 -0.35 -9.61 30.73
CA GLU A 34 -1.33 -10.37 29.95
C GLU A 34 -2.01 -9.45 28.91
N VAL A 35 -2.42 -8.25 29.29
CA VAL A 35 -3.04 -7.24 28.41
C VAL A 35 -2.06 -6.76 27.34
N LEU A 36 -0.77 -6.57 27.69
CA LEU A 36 0.26 -6.20 26.73
C LEU A 36 0.53 -7.32 25.71
N SER A 37 0.47 -8.58 26.15
CA SER A 37 0.60 -9.72 25.24
C SER A 37 -0.61 -9.83 24.29
N GLU A 38 -1.83 -9.72 24.80
CA GLU A 38 -3.05 -9.71 23.98
C GLU A 38 -3.04 -8.57 22.96
N PHE A 39 -2.49 -7.40 23.33
CA PHE A 39 -2.34 -6.26 22.43
C PHE A 39 -1.34 -6.57 21.30
N GLU A 40 -0.18 -7.14 21.63
CA GLU A 40 0.80 -7.56 20.63
C GLU A 40 0.22 -8.60 19.66
N ASP A 41 -0.48 -9.61 20.18
CA ASP A 41 -1.12 -10.66 19.39
C ASP A 41 -2.20 -10.10 18.46
N LEU A 42 -2.99 -9.14 18.92
CA LEU A 42 -3.99 -8.45 18.10
C LEU A 42 -3.33 -7.70 16.93
N LEU A 43 -2.24 -6.97 17.19
CA LEU A 43 -1.49 -6.28 16.15
C LEU A 43 -0.89 -7.24 15.12
N ILE A 44 -0.32 -8.36 15.57
CA ILE A 44 0.24 -9.39 14.69
C ILE A 44 -0.87 -10.03 13.84
N SER A 45 -2.02 -10.33 14.45
CA SER A 45 -3.17 -10.90 13.74
C SER A 45 -3.74 -9.94 12.68
N ALA A 46 -3.55 -8.63 12.89
CA ALA A 46 -3.91 -7.57 11.95
C ALA A 46 -2.85 -7.29 10.87
N ASP A 47 -1.87 -8.19 10.69
CA ASP A 47 -0.77 -8.07 9.71
C ASP A 47 0.13 -6.83 9.93
N THR A 48 0.19 -6.26 11.14
CA THR A 48 1.06 -5.11 11.46
C THR A 48 2.55 -5.46 11.37
N GLY A 49 2.90 -6.75 11.47
CA GLY A 49 4.28 -7.23 11.53
C GLY A 49 4.83 -7.27 12.95
N VAL A 50 5.65 -8.30 13.22
CA VAL A 50 6.14 -8.63 14.58
C VAL A 50 6.99 -7.50 15.17
N ASP A 51 7.87 -6.90 14.36
CA ASP A 51 8.80 -5.86 14.84
C ASP A 51 8.04 -4.59 15.24
N VAL A 52 7.07 -4.16 14.40
CA VAL A 52 6.23 -3.00 14.68
C VAL A 52 5.31 -3.26 15.88
N ALA A 53 4.74 -4.47 15.99
CA ALA A 53 3.91 -4.84 17.12
C ALA A 53 4.69 -4.78 18.45
N LYS A 54 5.94 -5.26 18.47
CA LYS A 54 6.82 -5.18 19.64
C LYS A 54 7.21 -3.73 19.99
N GLU A 55 7.48 -2.90 18.98
CA GLU A 55 7.78 -1.47 19.19
C GLU A 55 6.58 -0.77 19.84
N LEU A 56 5.38 -0.98 19.29
CA LEU A 56 4.14 -0.41 19.84
C LEU A 56 3.86 -0.92 21.25
N ARG A 57 4.06 -2.22 21.52
CA ARG A 57 3.93 -2.78 22.86
C ARG A 57 4.85 -2.06 23.86
N LYS A 58 6.14 -1.90 23.52
CA LYS A 58 7.11 -1.22 24.36
C LYS A 58 6.76 0.24 24.62
N ASP A 59 6.29 0.95 23.59
CA ASP A 59 5.80 2.32 23.73
C ASP A 59 4.62 2.38 24.69
N PHE A 60 3.75 1.38 24.63
CA PHE A 60 2.58 1.27 25.49
C PHE A 60 2.94 0.96 26.94
N GLU A 61 3.92 0.08 27.16
CA GLU A 61 4.46 -0.22 28.48
C GLU A 61 5.06 1.02 29.16
N ASN A 62 5.83 1.82 28.42
CA ASN A 62 6.41 3.06 28.92
C ASN A 62 5.35 4.10 29.27
N PHE A 63 4.24 4.15 28.52
CA PHE A 63 3.14 5.09 28.78
C PHE A 63 2.36 4.76 30.06
N LYS A 64 2.31 3.49 30.45
CA LYS A 64 1.70 3.01 31.70
C LYS A 64 2.31 3.66 32.94
N VAL A 65 3.60 4.00 32.88
CA VAL A 65 4.34 4.54 34.03
C VAL A 65 3.93 5.99 34.33
N ASP A 66 3.47 6.75 33.31
CA ASP A 66 3.27 8.18 33.42
C ASP A 66 1.84 8.65 33.65
N LYS A 67 0.81 7.82 33.39
CA LYS A 67 -0.60 8.22 33.53
C LYS A 67 -1.51 7.08 33.99
N LYS A 68 -2.47 7.39 34.88
CA LYS A 68 -3.66 6.56 35.14
C LYS A 68 -4.57 6.69 33.92
N LEU A 69 -4.51 5.73 33.00
CA LEU A 69 -5.39 5.69 31.83
C LEU A 69 -6.73 5.07 32.22
N ASP A 70 -7.71 5.91 32.53
CA ASP A 70 -9.09 5.49 32.80
C ASP A 70 -10.00 5.62 31.55
N ASP A 71 -9.51 6.22 30.44
CA ASP A 71 -10.30 6.47 29.22
C ASP A 71 -9.77 5.68 28.02
N HIS A 72 -10.60 4.76 27.51
CA HIS A 72 -10.33 3.97 26.32
C HIS A 72 -10.08 4.80 25.07
N GLN A 73 -10.69 5.99 24.96
CA GLN A 73 -10.50 6.88 23.81
C GLN A 73 -9.10 7.50 23.80
N GLU A 74 -8.55 7.83 24.97
CA GLU A 74 -7.18 8.32 25.07
C GLU A 74 -6.17 7.24 24.64
N ILE A 75 -6.42 5.98 25.00
CA ILE A 75 -5.59 4.84 24.62
C ILE A 75 -5.60 4.65 23.09
N LEU A 76 -6.79 4.61 22.48
CA LEU A 76 -6.90 4.47 21.02
C LEU A 76 -6.25 5.63 20.28
N LYS A 77 -6.38 6.85 20.79
CA LYS A 77 -5.74 8.01 20.23
C LYS A 77 -4.22 7.90 20.31
N LEU A 78 -3.69 7.47 21.45
CA LEU A 78 -2.25 7.26 21.61
C LEU A 78 -1.69 6.25 20.60
N ILE A 79 -2.38 5.10 20.44
CA ILE A 79 -2.00 4.08 19.47
C ILE A 79 -1.99 4.67 18.06
N ALA A 80 -3.06 5.38 17.68
CA ALA A 80 -3.18 6.01 16.38
C ALA A 80 -2.07 7.04 16.15
N ASP A 81 -1.77 7.89 17.14
CA ASP A 81 -0.69 8.88 17.06
C ASP A 81 0.69 8.22 16.90
N LYS A 82 0.95 7.12 17.62
CA LYS A 82 2.21 6.36 17.50
C LYS A 82 2.34 5.68 16.14
N MET A 83 1.28 5.06 15.65
CA MET A 83 1.25 4.47 14.30
C MET A 83 1.45 5.56 13.24
N ALA A 84 0.81 6.72 13.38
CA ALA A 84 0.98 7.85 12.47
C ALA A 84 2.44 8.35 12.45
N ILE A 85 3.10 8.51 13.60
CA ILE A 85 4.51 8.90 13.69
C ILE A 85 5.40 7.89 12.96
N ASN A 86 5.15 6.58 13.11
CA ASN A 86 5.89 5.54 12.43
C ASN A 86 5.70 5.56 10.90
N LEU A 87 4.52 5.98 10.42
CA LEU A 87 4.21 6.10 9.00
C LEU A 87 4.75 7.40 8.38
N LEU A 88 4.80 8.51 9.13
CA LEU A 88 5.25 9.83 8.64
C LEU A 88 6.65 9.79 8.01
N LYS A 89 7.56 8.96 8.53
CA LYS A 89 8.91 8.79 7.95
C LYS A 89 8.91 8.22 6.52
N TYR A 90 7.82 7.56 6.12
CA TYR A 90 7.63 6.98 4.78
C TYR A 90 6.71 7.82 3.89
N GLU A 91 6.08 8.86 4.44
CA GLU A 91 5.24 9.77 3.67
C GLU A 91 6.09 10.52 2.65
N LYS A 92 5.68 10.46 1.40
CA LYS A 92 6.32 11.14 0.27
C LYS A 92 5.25 11.80 -0.59
N ASP A 93 5.50 13.04 -0.99
CA ASP A 93 4.62 13.76 -1.89
C ASP A 93 4.83 13.26 -3.33
N LEU A 94 3.74 12.80 -3.95
CA LEU A 94 3.74 12.37 -5.36
C LEU A 94 4.01 13.53 -6.32
N SER A 95 3.77 14.77 -5.94
CA SER A 95 4.02 15.95 -6.77
C SER A 95 5.51 16.18 -7.04
N LEU A 96 6.38 15.67 -6.17
CA LEU A 96 7.84 15.76 -6.31
C LEU A 96 8.41 14.76 -7.32
N MET A 97 7.60 13.79 -7.78
CA MET A 97 7.99 12.85 -8.80
C MET A 97 8.01 13.53 -10.18
N GLY A 98 9.07 13.34 -10.93
CA GLY A 98 9.20 13.90 -12.30
C GLY A 98 10.06 15.16 -12.41
N ASN A 99 10.75 15.57 -11.36
CA ASN A 99 11.78 16.63 -11.45
C ASN A 99 13.13 16.09 -11.94
N ALA A 100 13.31 14.77 -11.97
CA ALA A 100 14.39 14.07 -12.63
C ALA A 100 13.89 13.42 -13.92
N SER A 101 14.80 12.99 -14.78
CA SER A 101 14.49 12.33 -16.07
C SER A 101 13.65 11.10 -15.91
N SER A 102 12.41 11.04 -15.89
CA SER A 102 11.48 9.90 -15.75
C SER A 102 11.48 9.23 -14.37
N SER A 103 10.32 9.19 -13.73
CA SER A 103 10.09 8.44 -12.50
C SER A 103 9.36 7.12 -12.77
N VAL A 104 9.80 6.03 -12.14
CA VAL A 104 9.13 4.73 -12.26
C VAL A 104 8.38 4.44 -10.97
N ILE A 105 7.08 4.19 -11.06
CA ILE A 105 6.22 3.82 -9.94
C ILE A 105 5.72 2.39 -10.16
N VAL A 106 6.14 1.50 -9.29
CA VAL A 106 5.70 0.10 -9.30
C VAL A 106 4.55 -0.06 -8.32
N VAL A 107 3.41 -0.54 -8.81
CA VAL A 107 2.20 -0.76 -7.99
C VAL A 107 2.08 -2.24 -7.68
N SER A 108 2.23 -2.59 -6.40
CA SER A 108 2.15 -3.96 -5.91
C SER A 108 1.00 -4.14 -4.92
N GLY A 109 0.62 -5.38 -4.66
CA GLY A 109 -0.44 -5.75 -3.72
C GLY A 109 -1.11 -7.06 -4.14
N VAL A 110 -1.94 -7.61 -3.27
CA VAL A 110 -2.64 -8.88 -3.53
C VAL A 110 -3.68 -8.77 -4.65
N ASN A 111 -4.15 -9.92 -5.15
CA ASN A 111 -5.20 -9.92 -6.18
C ASN A 111 -6.50 -9.32 -5.63
N GLY A 112 -7.20 -8.56 -6.45
CA GLY A 112 -8.49 -7.96 -6.10
C GLY A 112 -8.44 -6.66 -5.30
N VAL A 113 -7.28 -6.20 -4.80
CA VAL A 113 -7.17 -4.93 -4.04
C VAL A 113 -7.29 -3.67 -4.89
N GLY A 114 -7.34 -3.81 -6.23
CA GLY A 114 -7.56 -2.67 -7.13
C GLY A 114 -6.30 -2.04 -7.71
N LYS A 115 -5.17 -2.77 -7.80
CA LYS A 115 -3.90 -2.27 -8.41
C LYS A 115 -4.11 -1.62 -9.77
N THR A 116 -4.62 -2.37 -10.73
CA THR A 116 -4.86 -1.90 -12.11
C THR A 116 -5.80 -0.68 -12.15
N THR A 117 -6.83 -0.67 -11.30
CA THR A 117 -7.73 0.49 -11.16
C THR A 117 -7.01 1.71 -10.58
N THR A 118 -6.12 1.49 -9.62
CA THR A 118 -5.31 2.56 -9.01
C THR A 118 -4.34 3.15 -10.03
N ILE A 119 -3.69 2.32 -10.84
CA ILE A 119 -2.83 2.76 -11.95
C ILE A 119 -3.61 3.64 -12.94
N GLY A 120 -4.81 3.21 -13.33
CA GLY A 120 -5.65 4.02 -14.22
C GLY A 120 -6.00 5.38 -13.63
N LYS A 121 -6.31 5.45 -12.33
CA LYS A 121 -6.59 6.71 -11.62
C LYS A 121 -5.35 7.59 -11.46
N LEU A 122 -4.21 7.01 -11.11
CA LEU A 122 -2.92 7.72 -11.01
C LEU A 122 -2.50 8.27 -12.39
N GLY A 123 -2.63 7.45 -13.45
CA GLY A 123 -2.34 7.90 -14.79
C GLY A 123 -3.18 9.12 -15.20
N LYS A 124 -4.49 9.10 -14.87
CA LYS A 124 -5.34 10.27 -15.08
C LYS A 124 -4.90 11.45 -14.23
N TYR A 125 -4.61 11.25 -12.95
CA TYR A 125 -4.14 12.30 -12.04
C TYR A 125 -2.88 12.99 -12.57
N PHE A 126 -1.87 12.24 -12.98
CA PHE A 126 -0.63 12.80 -13.52
C PHE A 126 -0.87 13.55 -14.84
N LYS A 127 -1.71 13.00 -15.73
CA LYS A 127 -2.09 13.68 -16.97
C LYS A 127 -2.83 14.99 -16.73
N ASP A 128 -3.76 15.02 -15.79
CA ASP A 128 -4.50 16.24 -15.41
C ASP A 128 -3.55 17.30 -14.80
N ASN A 129 -2.41 16.88 -14.25
CA ASN A 129 -1.32 17.74 -13.75
C ASN A 129 -0.22 17.96 -14.81
N SER A 130 -0.53 17.84 -16.09
CA SER A 130 0.38 18.11 -17.22
C SER A 130 1.64 17.26 -17.25
N ARG A 131 1.59 16.04 -16.68
CA ARG A 131 2.69 15.06 -16.76
C ARG A 131 2.42 14.05 -17.86
N SER A 132 3.45 13.70 -18.61
CA SER A 132 3.42 12.59 -19.55
C SER A 132 3.51 11.25 -18.80
N VAL A 133 2.74 10.25 -19.27
CA VAL A 133 2.61 8.96 -18.57
C VAL A 133 2.67 7.80 -19.56
N VAL A 134 3.29 6.69 -19.16
CA VAL A 134 3.23 5.40 -19.84
C VAL A 134 2.88 4.30 -18.85
N PHE A 135 2.12 3.29 -19.29
CA PHE A 135 1.79 2.11 -18.50
C PHE A 135 2.66 0.92 -18.89
N GLY A 136 3.05 0.10 -17.89
CA GLY A 136 3.74 -1.17 -18.07
C GLY A 136 2.89 -2.32 -17.54
N ALA A 137 2.54 -3.28 -18.41
CA ALA A 137 1.71 -4.44 -18.07
C ALA A 137 2.59 -5.61 -17.59
N ALA A 138 3.11 -5.52 -16.36
CA ALA A 138 3.98 -6.56 -15.79
C ALA A 138 3.20 -7.67 -15.03
N ASP A 139 1.87 -7.65 -14.97
CA ASP A 139 1.05 -8.83 -14.61
C ASP A 139 0.92 -9.75 -15.84
N THR A 140 2.03 -10.32 -16.27
CA THR A 140 2.14 -11.11 -17.52
C THR A 140 1.46 -12.48 -17.45
N PHE A 141 1.12 -12.94 -16.25
CA PHE A 141 0.50 -14.25 -16.03
C PHE A 141 -1.01 -14.24 -16.24
N ARG A 142 -1.61 -13.06 -16.38
CA ARG A 142 -3.06 -12.88 -16.47
C ARG A 142 -3.43 -12.05 -17.69
N ALA A 143 -3.89 -12.73 -18.76
CA ALA A 143 -4.37 -12.07 -19.96
C ALA A 143 -5.41 -10.97 -19.65
N ALA A 144 -6.38 -11.28 -18.78
CA ALA A 144 -7.41 -10.33 -18.37
C ALA A 144 -6.87 -9.09 -17.64
N ALA A 145 -5.71 -9.18 -16.96
CA ALA A 145 -5.09 -8.02 -16.32
C ALA A 145 -4.45 -7.10 -17.36
N ILE A 146 -3.77 -7.68 -18.37
CA ILE A 146 -3.20 -6.94 -19.50
C ILE A 146 -4.33 -6.21 -20.26
N ASP A 147 -5.43 -6.90 -20.58
CA ASP A 147 -6.58 -6.31 -21.27
C ASP A 147 -7.21 -5.20 -20.45
N GLN A 148 -7.38 -5.40 -19.14
CA GLN A 148 -7.91 -4.39 -18.23
C GLN A 148 -7.02 -3.13 -18.20
N LEU A 149 -5.71 -3.30 -18.13
CA LEU A 149 -4.78 -2.16 -18.16
C LEU A 149 -4.82 -1.45 -19.52
N GLN A 150 -4.99 -2.20 -20.62
CA GLN A 150 -5.13 -1.63 -21.96
C GLN A 150 -6.39 -0.77 -22.09
N VAL A 151 -7.51 -1.19 -21.51
CA VAL A 151 -8.74 -0.37 -21.44
C VAL A 151 -8.49 0.93 -20.68
N TRP A 152 -7.75 0.87 -19.56
CA TRP A 152 -7.37 2.07 -18.81
C TRP A 152 -6.44 2.96 -19.62
N ALA A 153 -5.43 2.41 -20.31
CA ALA A 153 -4.51 3.18 -21.15
C ALA A 153 -5.26 3.94 -22.24
N ALA A 154 -6.20 3.27 -22.92
CA ALA A 154 -7.05 3.92 -23.93
C ALA A 154 -7.92 5.04 -23.32
N LYS A 155 -8.53 4.80 -22.15
CA LYS A 155 -9.38 5.78 -21.45
C LYS A 155 -8.61 7.02 -21.01
N VAL A 156 -7.37 6.84 -20.52
CA VAL A 156 -6.49 7.93 -20.07
C VAL A 156 -5.72 8.56 -21.24
N LYS A 157 -5.70 7.89 -22.40
CA LYS A 157 -4.93 8.28 -23.60
C LYS A 157 -3.43 8.32 -23.31
N VAL A 158 -2.88 7.18 -22.87
CA VAL A 158 -1.47 6.97 -22.62
C VAL A 158 -0.99 5.70 -23.33
N ASP A 159 0.31 5.64 -23.63
CA ASP A 159 0.93 4.44 -24.18
C ASP A 159 0.98 3.31 -23.15
N ILE A 160 0.98 2.06 -23.65
CA ILE A 160 1.14 0.86 -22.84
C ILE A 160 2.23 -0.03 -23.42
N ILE A 161 3.15 -0.43 -22.57
CA ILE A 161 4.17 -1.43 -22.86
C ILE A 161 3.71 -2.77 -22.34
N LYS A 162 3.61 -3.74 -23.21
CA LYS A 162 3.21 -5.11 -22.91
C LYS A 162 4.11 -6.11 -23.63
N SER A 163 4.14 -7.33 -23.13
CA SER A 163 4.82 -8.47 -23.77
C SER A 163 3.84 -9.64 -23.87
N GLU A 164 4.30 -10.73 -24.43
CA GLU A 164 3.52 -11.97 -24.50
C GLU A 164 3.16 -12.49 -23.12
N ILE A 165 2.07 -13.27 -23.05
CA ILE A 165 1.64 -13.92 -21.81
C ILE A 165 2.77 -14.83 -21.29
N ASN A 166 2.97 -14.84 -19.97
CA ASN A 166 4.04 -15.54 -19.27
C ASN A 166 5.48 -15.04 -19.58
N SER A 167 5.64 -13.88 -20.20
CA SER A 167 6.96 -13.25 -20.27
C SER A 167 7.42 -12.80 -18.87
N ASP A 168 8.73 -12.57 -18.71
CA ASP A 168 9.29 -12.11 -17.43
C ASP A 168 8.77 -10.71 -17.07
N PRO A 169 8.11 -10.53 -15.91
CA PRO A 169 7.61 -9.24 -15.43
C PRO A 169 8.71 -8.16 -15.34
N ALA A 170 9.90 -8.54 -14.90
CA ALA A 170 11.03 -7.60 -14.81
C ALA A 170 11.46 -7.07 -16.19
N SER A 171 11.41 -7.92 -17.23
CA SER A 171 11.66 -7.49 -18.60
C SER A 171 10.65 -6.45 -19.09
N VAL A 172 9.35 -6.60 -18.72
CA VAL A 172 8.32 -5.62 -19.08
C VAL A 172 8.55 -4.31 -18.34
N ALA A 173 8.86 -4.38 -17.05
CA ALA A 173 9.16 -3.22 -16.23
C ALA A 173 10.38 -2.45 -16.79
N PHE A 174 11.46 -3.16 -17.11
CA PHE A 174 12.66 -2.58 -17.71
C PHE A 174 12.35 -1.89 -19.06
N LYS A 175 11.67 -2.59 -19.97
CA LYS A 175 11.26 -2.01 -21.27
C LYS A 175 10.40 -0.75 -21.10
N THR A 176 9.53 -0.73 -20.09
CA THR A 176 8.68 0.43 -19.79
C THR A 176 9.53 1.61 -19.31
N ALA A 177 10.47 1.36 -18.41
CA ALA A 177 11.40 2.38 -17.92
C ALA A 177 12.32 2.92 -19.03
N GLU A 178 12.85 2.03 -19.88
CA GLU A 178 13.67 2.40 -21.03
C GLU A 178 12.87 3.24 -22.04
N PHE A 179 11.63 2.83 -22.34
CA PHE A 179 10.73 3.58 -23.21
C PHE A 179 10.44 4.97 -22.65
N ALA A 180 10.16 5.07 -21.34
CA ALA A 180 9.91 6.35 -20.68
C ALA A 180 11.13 7.27 -20.79
N LYS A 181 12.32 6.75 -20.48
CA LYS A 181 13.58 7.50 -20.57
C LYS A 181 13.87 7.97 -22.00
N LYS A 182 13.75 7.09 -22.98
CA LYS A 182 14.03 7.40 -24.39
C LYS A 182 13.07 8.47 -24.96
N ASN A 183 11.80 8.44 -24.55
CA ASN A 183 10.78 9.34 -25.04
C ASN A 183 10.53 10.54 -24.10
N GLN A 184 11.37 10.75 -23.08
CA GLN A 184 11.26 11.84 -22.11
C GLN A 184 9.88 11.89 -21.43
N ILE A 185 9.32 10.72 -21.11
CA ILE A 185 8.05 10.59 -20.38
C ILE A 185 8.31 10.76 -18.89
N ASP A 186 7.54 11.61 -18.22
CA ASP A 186 7.74 11.95 -16.82
C ASP A 186 7.52 10.76 -15.89
N ILE A 187 6.48 9.95 -16.14
CA ILE A 187 6.02 8.90 -15.22
C ILE A 187 5.79 7.58 -15.95
N ALA A 188 6.41 6.51 -15.49
CA ALA A 188 6.11 5.13 -15.86
C ALA A 188 5.35 4.45 -14.71
N LEU A 189 4.12 3.98 -14.95
CA LEU A 189 3.30 3.26 -13.98
C LEU A 189 3.29 1.77 -14.33
N ILE A 190 3.79 0.91 -13.44
CA ILE A 190 3.95 -0.52 -13.70
C ILE A 190 2.96 -1.32 -12.85
N ASP A 191 2.08 -2.09 -13.52
CA ASP A 191 1.15 -3.04 -12.89
C ASP A 191 1.82 -4.39 -12.71
N THR A 192 1.80 -4.93 -11.50
CA THR A 192 2.45 -6.20 -11.16
C THR A 192 1.44 -7.27 -10.77
N ALA A 193 1.83 -8.53 -10.86
CA ALA A 193 1.05 -9.65 -10.35
C ALA A 193 0.81 -9.52 -8.83
N GLY A 194 -0.31 -10.08 -8.35
CA GLY A 194 -0.72 -10.00 -6.94
C GLY A 194 -0.88 -11.39 -6.30
N ARG A 195 0.06 -12.32 -6.52
CA ARG A 195 -0.07 -13.70 -6.03
C ARG A 195 0.27 -13.81 -4.55
N LEU A 196 -0.75 -14.03 -3.69
CA LEU A 196 -0.60 -14.25 -2.24
C LEU A 196 -0.07 -15.62 -1.86
N GLN A 197 -0.21 -16.60 -2.76
CA GLN A 197 0.05 -18.01 -2.46
C GLN A 197 1.52 -18.33 -2.18
N ASN A 198 2.44 -17.41 -2.51
CA ASN A 198 3.87 -17.52 -2.21
C ASN A 198 4.45 -16.14 -1.89
N LYS A 199 4.28 -15.66 -0.65
CA LYS A 199 4.81 -14.36 -0.19
C LYS A 199 6.31 -14.20 -0.53
N LYS A 200 7.10 -15.27 -0.44
CA LYS A 200 8.53 -15.25 -0.76
C LYS A 200 8.79 -15.03 -2.26
N ASN A 201 8.12 -15.78 -3.13
CA ASN A 201 8.27 -15.63 -4.58
C ASN A 201 7.79 -14.26 -5.09
N LEU A 202 6.72 -13.72 -4.50
CA LEU A 202 6.23 -12.37 -4.83
C LEU A 202 7.25 -11.29 -4.46
N MET A 203 7.87 -11.39 -3.28
CA MET A 203 8.91 -10.46 -2.85
C MET A 203 10.18 -10.58 -3.67
N ASP A 204 10.55 -11.78 -4.11
CA ASP A 204 11.71 -12.01 -4.97
C ASP A 204 11.46 -11.48 -6.40
N GLU A 205 10.25 -11.64 -6.93
CA GLU A 205 9.82 -11.03 -8.19
C GLU A 205 9.84 -9.50 -8.09
N TYR A 206 9.32 -8.96 -7.00
CA TYR A 206 9.32 -7.52 -6.75
C TYR A 206 10.74 -6.94 -6.65
N LYS A 207 11.65 -7.63 -5.98
CA LYS A 207 13.08 -7.25 -5.92
C LYS A 207 13.73 -7.21 -7.30
N LYS A 208 13.38 -8.16 -8.20
CA LYS A 208 13.89 -8.16 -9.58
C LYS A 208 13.39 -6.97 -10.40
N ILE A 209 12.15 -6.50 -10.12
CA ILE A 209 11.59 -5.36 -10.84
C ILE A 209 12.24 -4.04 -10.39
N ILE A 210 12.66 -3.96 -9.11
CA ILE A 210 13.22 -2.73 -8.52
C ILE A 210 14.74 -2.61 -8.76
N ASN A 211 15.46 -3.73 -8.84
CA ASN A 211 16.92 -3.75 -9.07
C ASN A 211 17.27 -3.76 -10.56
#